data_1e9a85d52bde9ea89fca1288eb824eea
#
_entry.id   1e9a85d52bde9ea89fca1288eb824eea
#
_cell.length_a   1.000
_cell.length_b   1.000
_cell.length_c   1.000
_cell.angle_alpha   90.00
_cell.angle_beta   90.00
_cell.angle_gamma   90.00
#
_symmetry.space_group_name_H-M   'P 1'
#
loop_
_entity.id
_entity.type
_entity.pdbx_description
1 polymer ?
#
loop_
_entity_poly.entity_id
_entity_poly.type
_entity_poly.pdbx_seq_one_letter_code
_entity_poly.pdbx_strand_id
1 'polypeptide(L)'
;RRSALKEVRIGVAENLSVDLHLIGIHATFRWNSRLIPGVSWDDIRETGPDGFLNVVSNVDEVVERNKANPKWGRAEAPSPRATQEWMMEEEFATQVFADVAGKPMYIVARKHAPDSMSELLLESDKRRVYLSYPITAIKAEHPDLLKRIQGPILSQLEELFVMFNPLSIQDVDILSRRPSRLAIQSGRKHRWKLRPASQDVVAGAEEPESVGEIADRDACDPAAAADPDSDYDLTAALIKARTIERDFRFVEQCDAVIAIYLTEKVSPGVLAEVTRAHRLQKPVFMVYPFRKSPFLEDVATHFADDLDSMMVYLRQIANDEYYWR
;
A
#
# COMPACT_ATOMS: atom_id res chain seq x y z
N ARG A 1 5.74 -29.10 1.63
CA ARG A 1 6.06 -27.75 1.22
C ARG A 1 7.15 -27.69 0.15
N ARG A 2 8.38 -28.15 0.44
CA ARG A 2 9.45 -28.26 -0.60
C ARG A 2 9.04 -29.13 -1.79
N SER A 3 8.23 -30.17 -1.57
CA SER A 3 7.65 -31.01 -2.62
C SER A 3 6.73 -30.22 -3.54
N ALA A 4 5.81 -29.40 -3.00
CA ALA A 4 4.85 -28.63 -3.79
C ALA A 4 5.56 -27.58 -4.68
N LEU A 5 6.55 -26.84 -4.15
CA LEU A 5 7.32 -25.89 -4.96
C LEU A 5 8.15 -26.59 -6.03
N LYS A 6 8.68 -27.79 -5.74
CA LYS A 6 9.38 -28.59 -6.74
C LYS A 6 8.43 -29.03 -7.88
N GLU A 7 7.21 -29.43 -7.55
CA GLU A 7 6.19 -29.78 -8.55
C GLU A 7 5.79 -28.58 -9.42
N VAL A 8 5.61 -27.40 -8.82
CA VAL A 8 5.35 -26.14 -9.55
C VAL A 8 6.50 -25.84 -10.50
N ARG A 9 7.76 -25.97 -10.07
CA ARG A 9 8.94 -25.73 -10.91
C ARG A 9 9.03 -26.69 -12.08
N ILE A 10 8.70 -27.96 -11.88
CA ILE A 10 8.64 -28.94 -12.96
C ILE A 10 7.55 -28.53 -13.95
N GLY A 11 6.36 -28.16 -13.47
CA GLY A 11 5.26 -27.68 -14.31
C GLY A 11 5.62 -26.44 -15.13
N VAL A 12 6.35 -25.47 -14.57
CA VAL A 12 6.86 -24.30 -15.29
C VAL A 12 7.87 -24.73 -16.36
N ALA A 13 8.82 -25.61 -16.03
CA ALA A 13 9.83 -26.08 -16.97
C ALA A 13 9.24 -26.91 -18.12
N GLU A 14 8.14 -27.60 -17.89
CA GLU A 14 7.44 -28.41 -18.90
C GLU A 14 6.54 -27.57 -19.82
N ASN A 15 6.15 -26.35 -19.42
CA ASN A 15 5.25 -25.48 -20.16
C ASN A 15 5.94 -24.20 -20.68
N LEU A 16 7.11 -24.34 -21.29
CA LEU A 16 7.89 -23.21 -21.84
C LEU A 16 7.21 -22.45 -22.99
N SER A 17 6.07 -22.94 -23.49
CA SER A 17 5.27 -22.27 -24.52
C SER A 17 4.29 -21.23 -23.95
N VAL A 18 4.26 -21.03 -22.64
CA VAL A 18 3.39 -20.07 -21.96
C VAL A 18 4.20 -18.80 -21.68
N ASP A 19 3.67 -17.66 -22.11
CA ASP A 19 4.35 -16.37 -21.99
C ASP A 19 4.45 -15.87 -20.54
N LEU A 20 3.55 -16.31 -19.63
CA LEU A 20 3.49 -15.88 -18.25
C LEU A 20 3.15 -17.05 -17.31
N HIS A 21 3.98 -17.22 -16.27
CA HIS A 21 3.71 -18.12 -15.15
C HIS A 21 3.52 -17.34 -13.86
N LEU A 22 2.35 -17.44 -13.25
CA LEU A 22 2.05 -16.86 -11.96
C LEU A 22 2.08 -17.91 -10.85
N ILE A 23 2.98 -17.73 -9.87
CA ILE A 23 3.10 -18.62 -8.72
C ILE A 23 2.54 -17.93 -7.49
N GLY A 24 1.34 -18.33 -7.05
CA GLY A 24 0.70 -17.81 -5.84
C GLY A 24 1.21 -18.49 -4.58
N ILE A 25 1.93 -17.75 -3.74
CA ILE A 25 2.45 -18.24 -2.45
C ILE A 25 2.32 -17.16 -1.39
N HIS A 26 2.41 -17.56 -0.12
CA HIS A 26 2.63 -16.63 0.98
C HIS A 26 4.13 -16.49 1.25
N ALA A 27 4.64 -15.26 1.33
CA ALA A 27 6.01 -14.99 1.74
C ALA A 27 6.21 -15.35 3.21
N THR A 28 5.19 -15.10 4.05
CA THR A 28 5.17 -15.39 5.47
C THR A 28 3.85 -16.04 5.90
N PHE A 29 3.88 -16.77 7.02
CA PHE A 29 2.69 -17.28 7.71
C PHE A 29 2.71 -16.86 9.16
N ARG A 30 1.60 -16.36 9.65
CA ARG A 30 1.33 -16.27 11.08
C ARG A 30 0.60 -17.51 11.56
N TRP A 31 1.22 -18.26 12.50
CA TRP A 31 0.60 -19.38 13.15
C TRP A 31 0.69 -19.17 14.67
N ASN A 32 -0.45 -18.94 15.30
CA ASN A 32 -0.54 -18.38 16.64
C ASN A 32 0.28 -17.07 16.70
N SER A 33 1.16 -16.89 17.66
CA SER A 33 2.05 -15.73 17.79
C SER A 33 3.37 -15.84 17.01
N ARG A 34 3.56 -16.91 16.20
CA ARG A 34 4.81 -17.15 15.47
C ARG A 34 4.72 -16.73 14.01
N LEU A 35 5.71 -15.98 13.56
CA LEU A 35 5.94 -15.70 12.15
C LEU A 35 6.80 -16.82 11.55
N ILE A 36 6.31 -17.44 10.50
CA ILE A 36 6.97 -18.57 9.84
C ILE A 36 7.21 -18.21 8.37
N PRO A 37 8.44 -18.37 7.84
CA PRO A 37 8.69 -18.13 6.43
C PRO A 37 7.79 -19.00 5.53
N GLY A 38 7.11 -18.36 4.58
CA GLY A 38 6.30 -18.99 3.54
C GLY A 38 7.14 -19.66 2.47
N VAL A 39 8.25 -19.07 2.13
CA VAL A 39 9.21 -19.48 1.12
C VAL A 39 10.62 -19.19 1.65
N SER A 40 11.61 -19.94 1.24
CA SER A 40 13.02 -19.69 1.55
C SER A 40 13.70 -18.94 0.41
N TRP A 41 14.85 -18.33 0.70
CA TRP A 41 15.67 -17.71 -0.32
C TRP A 41 16.14 -18.74 -1.38
N ASP A 42 16.46 -19.97 -0.98
CA ASP A 42 16.84 -21.01 -1.93
C ASP A 42 15.69 -21.33 -2.89
N ASP A 43 14.44 -21.37 -2.41
CA ASP A 43 13.27 -21.58 -3.25
C ASP A 43 13.13 -20.45 -4.30
N ILE A 44 13.33 -19.19 -3.89
CA ILE A 44 13.29 -18.02 -4.79
C ILE A 44 14.41 -18.10 -5.84
N ARG A 45 15.65 -18.34 -5.39
CA ARG A 45 16.81 -18.45 -6.28
C ARG A 45 16.65 -19.56 -7.31
N GLU A 46 16.12 -20.71 -6.90
CA GLU A 46 15.91 -21.85 -7.78
C GLU A 46 14.74 -21.65 -8.73
N THR A 47 13.72 -20.88 -8.33
CA THR A 47 12.57 -20.53 -9.19
C THR A 47 12.97 -19.49 -10.23
N GLY A 48 13.85 -18.54 -9.87
CA GLY A 48 14.34 -17.48 -10.75
C GLY A 48 13.22 -16.56 -11.28
N PRO A 49 12.37 -15.97 -10.41
CA PRO A 49 11.27 -15.14 -10.88
C PRO A 49 11.76 -13.87 -11.57
N ASP A 50 11.02 -13.38 -12.57
CA ASP A 50 11.32 -12.12 -13.26
C ASP A 50 10.76 -10.90 -12.53
N GLY A 51 9.82 -11.10 -11.60
CA GLY A 51 9.24 -10.05 -10.78
C GLY A 51 8.43 -10.59 -9.61
N PHE A 52 8.03 -9.69 -8.73
CA PHE A 52 7.25 -10.00 -7.55
C PHE A 52 5.99 -9.14 -7.50
N LEU A 53 4.88 -9.76 -7.15
CA LEU A 53 3.62 -9.06 -6.93
C LEU A 53 3.15 -9.27 -5.49
N ASN A 54 2.92 -8.19 -4.77
CA ASN A 54 2.24 -8.24 -3.49
C ASN A 54 0.77 -7.85 -3.69
N VAL A 55 -0.11 -8.84 -3.59
CA VAL A 55 -1.56 -8.62 -3.79
C VAL A 55 -2.20 -8.23 -2.47
N VAL A 56 -2.64 -6.98 -2.36
CA VAL A 56 -3.27 -6.42 -1.16
C VAL A 56 -4.80 -6.34 -1.30
N SER A 57 -5.50 -6.40 -0.18
CA SER A 57 -6.96 -6.32 -0.11
C SER A 57 -7.37 -5.53 1.12
N ASN A 58 -8.63 -5.13 1.22
CA ASN A 58 -9.16 -4.52 2.43
C ASN A 58 -9.02 -5.48 3.62
N VAL A 59 -8.65 -4.96 4.77
CA VAL A 59 -8.46 -5.75 6.00
C VAL A 59 -9.72 -6.50 6.39
N ASP A 60 -10.89 -5.86 6.34
CA ASP A 60 -12.18 -6.49 6.67
C ASP A 60 -12.50 -7.64 5.72
N GLU A 61 -12.23 -7.54 4.43
CA GLU A 61 -12.42 -8.62 3.47
C GLU A 61 -11.50 -9.82 3.75
N VAL A 62 -10.26 -9.56 4.17
CA VAL A 62 -9.33 -10.62 4.57
C VAL A 62 -9.80 -11.31 5.84
N VAL A 63 -10.24 -10.53 6.84
CA VAL A 63 -10.79 -11.04 8.10
C VAL A 63 -12.00 -11.94 7.84
N GLU A 64 -12.96 -11.47 7.02
CA GLU A 64 -14.16 -12.26 6.71
C GLU A 64 -13.84 -13.56 5.93
N ARG A 65 -12.90 -13.50 5.01
CA ARG A 65 -12.41 -14.72 4.30
C ARG A 65 -11.74 -15.70 5.27
N ASN A 66 -10.95 -15.21 6.23
CA ASN A 66 -10.32 -16.06 7.23
C ASN A 66 -11.36 -16.71 8.14
N LYS A 67 -12.37 -15.98 8.58
CA LYS A 67 -13.49 -16.53 9.39
C LYS A 67 -14.31 -17.58 8.63
N ALA A 68 -14.47 -17.41 7.32
CA ALA A 68 -15.17 -18.35 6.46
C ALA A 68 -14.34 -19.57 6.08
N ASN A 69 -13.02 -19.53 6.26
CA ASN A 69 -12.12 -20.62 5.90
C ASN A 69 -12.20 -21.75 6.95
N PRO A 70 -12.58 -22.98 6.58
CA PRO A 70 -12.74 -24.09 7.54
C PRO A 70 -11.43 -24.51 8.22
N LYS A 71 -10.26 -24.09 7.69
CA LYS A 71 -8.96 -24.32 8.33
C LYS A 71 -8.75 -23.47 9.60
N TRP A 72 -9.53 -22.41 9.76
CA TRP A 72 -9.52 -21.58 10.95
C TRP A 72 -10.81 -21.84 11.75
N GLY A 73 -10.70 -22.21 13.02
CA GLY A 73 -11.83 -22.10 13.93
C GLY A 73 -12.24 -20.62 14.04
N ARG A 74 -13.54 -20.33 14.24
CA ARG A 74 -14.01 -18.92 14.35
C ARG A 74 -13.25 -18.12 15.44
N ALA A 75 -12.81 -18.79 16.51
CA ALA A 75 -12.07 -18.20 17.60
C ALA A 75 -10.56 -18.05 17.30
N GLU A 76 -10.06 -18.70 16.23
CA GLU A 76 -8.63 -18.71 15.86
C GLU A 76 -8.33 -17.80 14.68
N ALA A 77 -9.38 -17.30 14.00
CA ALA A 77 -9.20 -16.37 12.87
C ALA A 77 -8.51 -15.08 13.36
N PRO A 78 -7.48 -14.58 12.65
CA PRO A 78 -6.76 -13.38 13.05
C PRO A 78 -7.67 -12.17 13.22
N SER A 79 -7.43 -11.37 14.27
CA SER A 79 -8.10 -10.08 14.46
C SER A 79 -7.78 -9.11 13.33
N PRO A 80 -8.53 -8.01 13.14
CA PRO A 80 -8.22 -6.99 12.14
C PRO A 80 -6.79 -6.47 12.27
N ARG A 81 -6.32 -6.25 13.51
CA ARG A 81 -4.94 -5.82 13.77
C ARG A 81 -3.92 -6.88 13.34
N ALA A 82 -4.10 -8.13 13.79
CA ALA A 82 -3.20 -9.22 13.43
C ALA A 82 -3.20 -9.49 11.92
N THR A 83 -4.35 -9.29 11.24
CA THR A 83 -4.46 -9.38 9.79
C THR A 83 -3.65 -8.26 9.12
N GLN A 84 -3.78 -7.01 9.60
CA GLN A 84 -3.02 -5.88 9.08
C GLN A 84 -1.52 -6.07 9.25
N GLU A 85 -1.09 -6.49 10.45
CA GLU A 85 0.32 -6.78 10.74
C GLU A 85 0.85 -7.88 9.82
N TRP A 86 0.08 -8.95 9.59
CA TRP A 86 0.49 -10.03 8.68
C TRP A 86 0.62 -9.54 7.23
N MET A 87 -0.32 -8.72 6.75
CA MET A 87 -0.22 -8.13 5.40
C MET A 87 1.05 -7.27 5.25
N MET A 88 1.45 -6.53 6.29
CA MET A 88 2.69 -5.75 6.30
C MET A 88 3.93 -6.65 6.28
N GLU A 89 3.91 -7.76 7.02
CA GLU A 89 5.00 -8.75 7.03
C GLU A 89 5.15 -9.46 5.68
N GLU A 90 4.05 -9.79 5.01
CA GLU A 90 4.04 -10.33 3.65
C GLU A 90 4.70 -9.36 2.68
N GLU A 91 4.32 -8.09 2.72
CA GLU A 91 4.89 -7.06 1.85
C GLU A 91 6.38 -6.86 2.12
N PHE A 92 6.77 -6.73 3.41
CA PHE A 92 8.16 -6.58 3.78
C PHE A 92 9.02 -7.76 3.31
N ALA A 93 8.56 -9.00 3.54
CA ALA A 93 9.29 -10.18 3.11
C ALA A 93 9.39 -10.27 1.57
N THR A 94 8.31 -9.91 0.86
CA THR A 94 8.31 -9.87 -0.61
C THR A 94 9.29 -8.83 -1.14
N GLN A 95 9.35 -7.63 -0.51
CA GLN A 95 10.31 -6.60 -0.87
C GLN A 95 11.76 -7.08 -0.68
N VAL A 96 12.05 -7.71 0.47
CA VAL A 96 13.39 -8.27 0.73
C VAL A 96 13.78 -9.30 -0.35
N PHE A 97 12.86 -10.17 -0.74
CA PHE A 97 13.13 -11.14 -1.81
C PHE A 97 13.38 -10.46 -3.16
N ALA A 98 12.59 -9.44 -3.49
CA ALA A 98 12.75 -8.67 -4.72
C ALA A 98 14.10 -7.96 -4.77
N ASP A 99 14.47 -7.27 -3.68
CA ASP A 99 15.73 -6.53 -3.56
C ASP A 99 16.95 -7.47 -3.69
N VAL A 100 16.92 -8.60 -2.98
CA VAL A 100 18.02 -9.60 -3.04
C VAL A 100 18.09 -10.28 -4.42
N ALA A 101 16.94 -10.48 -5.08
CA ALA A 101 16.90 -11.02 -6.44
C ALA A 101 17.28 -9.98 -7.52
N GLY A 102 17.31 -8.68 -7.19
CA GLY A 102 17.49 -7.59 -8.15
C GLY A 102 16.34 -7.52 -9.16
N LYS A 103 15.11 -7.82 -8.72
CA LYS A 103 13.91 -7.88 -9.55
C LYS A 103 12.87 -6.86 -9.08
N PRO A 104 12.01 -6.36 -10.00
CA PRO A 104 10.97 -5.42 -9.64
C PRO A 104 9.93 -6.06 -8.70
N MET A 105 9.38 -5.24 -7.81
CA MET A 105 8.22 -5.59 -7.00
C MET A 105 7.11 -4.56 -7.22
N TYR A 106 5.90 -5.04 -7.42
CA TYR A 106 4.71 -4.22 -7.53
C TYR A 106 3.68 -4.58 -6.44
N ILE A 107 3.05 -3.57 -5.88
CA ILE A 107 1.87 -3.73 -5.03
C ILE A 107 0.65 -3.58 -5.93
N VAL A 108 -0.24 -4.55 -5.91
CA VAL A 108 -1.49 -4.54 -6.67
C VAL A 108 -2.67 -4.80 -5.75
N ALA A 109 -3.73 -4.03 -5.90
CA ALA A 109 -4.95 -4.31 -5.16
C ALA A 109 -5.71 -5.47 -5.80
N ARG A 110 -6.26 -6.36 -4.99
CA ARG A 110 -7.11 -7.45 -5.46
C ARG A 110 -8.30 -6.98 -6.32
N LYS A 111 -8.74 -5.74 -6.12
CA LYS A 111 -9.85 -5.12 -6.87
C LYS A 111 -9.41 -4.37 -8.13
N HIS A 112 -8.12 -4.35 -8.45
CA HIS A 112 -7.72 -3.88 -9.78
C HIS A 112 -8.33 -4.77 -10.85
N ALA A 113 -8.61 -4.19 -12.01
CA ALA A 113 -9.13 -4.95 -13.14
C ALA A 113 -8.18 -6.14 -13.44
N PRO A 114 -8.70 -7.35 -13.71
CA PRO A 114 -7.86 -8.50 -14.03
C PRO A 114 -6.87 -8.22 -15.17
N ASP A 115 -7.31 -7.45 -16.16
CA ASP A 115 -6.51 -7.07 -17.31
C ASP A 115 -5.32 -6.19 -16.93
N SER A 116 -5.48 -5.29 -15.92
CA SER A 116 -4.39 -4.44 -15.44
C SER A 116 -3.20 -5.24 -14.91
N MET A 117 -3.42 -6.45 -14.38
CA MET A 117 -2.34 -7.29 -13.91
C MET A 117 -1.58 -7.95 -15.08
N SER A 118 -2.29 -8.41 -16.11
CA SER A 118 -1.64 -8.94 -17.31
C SER A 118 -0.91 -7.86 -18.08
N GLU A 119 -1.50 -6.68 -18.21
CA GLU A 119 -0.87 -5.50 -18.82
C GLU A 119 0.40 -5.06 -18.07
N LEU A 120 0.34 -5.05 -16.73
CA LEU A 120 1.51 -4.73 -15.89
C LEU A 120 2.70 -5.68 -16.14
N LEU A 121 2.42 -6.94 -16.41
CA LEU A 121 3.44 -7.99 -16.53
C LEU A 121 3.88 -8.27 -17.97
N LEU A 122 3.00 -8.11 -18.95
CA LEU A 122 3.22 -8.49 -20.34
C LEU A 122 3.43 -7.30 -21.29
N GLU A 123 2.79 -6.17 -21.00
CA GLU A 123 2.86 -4.98 -21.82
C GLU A 123 3.86 -3.97 -21.24
N SER A 124 5.16 -4.23 -21.44
CA SER A 124 6.24 -3.40 -20.89
C SER A 124 6.20 -1.94 -21.36
N ASP A 125 5.58 -1.66 -22.50
CA ASP A 125 5.51 -0.31 -23.08
C ASP A 125 4.33 0.51 -22.56
N LYS A 126 3.30 -0.13 -21.94
CA LYS A 126 2.16 0.58 -21.37
C LYS A 126 2.55 1.27 -20.07
N ARG A 127 2.35 2.58 -20.00
CA ARG A 127 2.74 3.39 -18.83
C ARG A 127 1.85 3.11 -17.63
N ARG A 128 2.45 3.07 -16.45
CA ARG A 128 1.78 2.91 -15.16
C ARG A 128 1.42 4.28 -14.62
N VAL A 129 0.17 4.50 -14.29
CA VAL A 129 -0.31 5.80 -13.85
C VAL A 129 -1.10 5.69 -12.56
N TYR A 130 -0.77 6.52 -11.59
CA TYR A 130 -1.51 6.65 -10.35
C TYR A 130 -2.59 7.73 -10.50
N LEU A 131 -3.82 7.41 -10.12
CA LEU A 131 -4.95 8.34 -10.13
C LEU A 131 -5.13 8.96 -8.74
N SER A 132 -4.87 10.27 -8.63
CA SER A 132 -5.01 11.05 -7.41
C SER A 132 -6.25 11.94 -7.46
N TYR A 133 -7.06 11.95 -6.41
CA TYR A 133 -8.21 12.87 -6.29
C TYR A 133 -8.68 13.00 -4.84
N PRO A 134 -9.30 14.14 -4.45
CA PRO A 134 -9.74 14.41 -3.08
C PRO A 134 -10.99 13.60 -2.72
N ILE A 135 -10.82 12.29 -2.48
CA ILE A 135 -11.87 11.29 -2.28
C ILE A 135 -12.92 11.76 -1.27
N THR A 136 -12.48 12.20 -0.09
CA THR A 136 -13.39 12.60 1.00
C THR A 136 -14.25 13.80 0.63
N ALA A 137 -13.66 14.80 -0.01
CA ALA A 137 -14.37 16.00 -0.43
C ALA A 137 -15.36 15.68 -1.57
N ILE A 138 -14.92 14.96 -2.58
CA ILE A 138 -15.78 14.57 -3.72
C ILE A 138 -16.91 13.65 -3.26
N LYS A 139 -16.65 12.68 -2.37
CA LYS A 139 -17.68 11.80 -1.81
C LYS A 139 -18.77 12.58 -1.06
N ALA A 140 -18.39 13.63 -0.35
CA ALA A 140 -19.30 14.45 0.43
C ALA A 140 -20.07 15.49 -0.41
N GLU A 141 -19.42 16.14 -1.38
CA GLU A 141 -19.95 17.31 -2.09
C GLU A 141 -20.45 16.99 -3.50
N HIS A 142 -19.82 16.01 -4.17
CA HIS A 142 -20.05 15.69 -5.58
C HIS A 142 -20.08 14.17 -5.83
N PRO A 143 -21.00 13.41 -5.21
CA PRO A 143 -21.04 11.94 -5.31
C PRO A 143 -21.21 11.43 -6.77
N ASP A 144 -21.87 12.20 -7.63
CA ASP A 144 -22.02 11.82 -9.05
C ASP A 144 -20.70 12.01 -9.84
N LEU A 145 -19.86 12.98 -9.45
CA LEU A 145 -18.53 13.11 -10.00
C LEU A 145 -17.67 11.90 -9.61
N LEU A 146 -17.78 11.43 -8.36
CA LEU A 146 -17.07 10.22 -7.92
C LEU A 146 -17.46 9.00 -8.77
N LYS A 147 -18.75 8.82 -9.06
CA LYS A 147 -19.23 7.73 -9.94
C LYS A 147 -18.67 7.86 -11.36
N ARG A 148 -18.58 9.10 -11.90
CA ARG A 148 -17.97 9.35 -13.20
C ARG A 148 -16.49 9.01 -13.23
N ILE A 149 -15.75 9.39 -12.18
CA ILE A 149 -14.31 9.09 -12.05
C ILE A 149 -14.11 7.57 -11.96
N GLN A 150 -14.86 6.88 -11.11
CA GLN A 150 -14.73 5.42 -10.90
C GLN A 150 -15.31 4.55 -12.02
N GLY A 151 -16.13 5.10 -12.88
CA GLY A 151 -16.74 4.41 -14.02
C GLY A 151 -16.11 4.87 -15.34
N PRO A 152 -16.81 5.73 -16.12
CA PRO A 152 -16.40 6.00 -17.51
C PRO A 152 -15.03 6.65 -17.66
N ILE A 153 -14.57 7.47 -16.68
CA ILE A 153 -13.25 8.10 -16.77
C ILE A 153 -12.16 7.08 -16.51
N LEU A 154 -12.29 6.29 -15.44
CA LEU A 154 -11.31 5.23 -15.14
C LEU A 154 -11.22 4.23 -16.30
N SER A 155 -12.35 3.79 -16.87
CA SER A 155 -12.33 2.86 -18.00
C SER A 155 -11.60 3.43 -19.22
N GLN A 156 -11.79 4.72 -19.55
CA GLN A 156 -11.06 5.36 -20.63
C GLN A 156 -9.56 5.49 -20.34
N LEU A 157 -9.17 5.70 -19.07
CA LEU A 157 -7.76 5.75 -18.67
C LEU A 157 -7.12 4.35 -18.70
N GLU A 158 -7.85 3.31 -18.34
CA GLU A 158 -7.42 1.91 -18.42
C GLU A 158 -7.16 1.44 -19.85
N GLU A 159 -7.85 2.03 -20.86
CA GLU A 159 -7.52 1.79 -22.26
C GLU A 159 -6.12 2.29 -22.65
N LEU A 160 -5.66 3.38 -22.02
CA LEU A 160 -4.40 4.05 -22.34
C LEU A 160 -3.24 3.62 -21.45
N PHE A 161 -3.50 3.28 -20.20
CA PHE A 161 -2.51 3.12 -19.14
C PHE A 161 -2.81 1.94 -18.24
N VAL A 162 -1.79 1.43 -17.56
CA VAL A 162 -1.97 0.56 -16.39
C VAL A 162 -2.31 1.45 -15.19
N MET A 163 -3.56 1.42 -14.74
CA MET A 163 -4.06 2.36 -13.73
C MET A 163 -3.92 1.82 -12.32
N PHE A 164 -3.43 2.68 -11.41
CA PHE A 164 -3.45 2.45 -9.96
C PHE A 164 -4.39 3.45 -9.30
N ASN A 165 -5.49 2.93 -8.74
CA ASN A 165 -6.54 3.74 -8.13
C ASN A 165 -6.53 3.57 -6.60
N PRO A 166 -6.44 4.65 -5.80
CA PRO A 166 -6.45 4.58 -4.33
C PRO A 166 -7.72 3.94 -3.77
N LEU A 167 -8.86 4.06 -4.45
CA LEU A 167 -10.12 3.44 -4.02
C LEU A 167 -10.21 1.92 -4.23
N SER A 168 -9.23 1.32 -4.85
CA SER A 168 -9.13 -0.15 -4.92
C SER A 168 -8.99 -0.78 -3.53
N ILE A 169 -8.58 0.00 -2.51
CA ILE A 169 -8.49 -0.40 -1.10
C ILE A 169 -9.07 0.71 -0.21
N GLN A 170 -10.11 0.40 0.56
CA GLN A 170 -10.89 1.36 1.35
C GLN A 170 -10.86 1.06 2.85
N ASP A 171 -9.68 0.75 3.39
CA ASP A 171 -9.53 0.40 4.82
C ASP A 171 -9.91 1.54 5.76
N VAL A 172 -9.79 2.80 5.32
CA VAL A 172 -10.20 3.99 6.10
C VAL A 172 -11.70 3.98 6.41
N ASP A 173 -12.54 3.34 5.59
CA ASP A 173 -13.98 3.22 5.85
C ASP A 173 -14.28 2.36 7.11
N ILE A 174 -13.36 1.49 7.53
CA ILE A 174 -13.47 0.73 8.78
C ILE A 174 -13.50 1.68 9.98
N LEU A 175 -12.75 2.78 9.92
CA LEU A 175 -12.63 3.76 11.00
C LEU A 175 -13.93 4.57 11.21
N SER A 176 -14.76 4.69 10.18
CA SER A 176 -16.02 5.42 10.24
C SER A 176 -17.17 4.62 10.89
N ARG A 177 -17.00 3.31 11.05
CA ARG A 177 -18.06 2.40 11.55
C ARG A 177 -18.19 2.40 13.07
N ARG A 178 -17.36 3.11 13.82
CA ARG A 178 -17.47 3.21 15.29
C ARG A 178 -18.45 4.30 15.72
N PRO A 179 -19.40 4.03 16.64
CA PRO A 179 -20.22 5.08 17.22
C PRO A 179 -19.35 6.08 18.01
N SER A 180 -19.64 7.33 17.85
CA SER A 180 -18.88 8.54 18.19
C SER A 180 -18.57 8.78 19.69
N ARG A 181 -17.99 7.82 20.41
CA ARG A 181 -17.40 8.11 21.74
C ARG A 181 -16.04 8.82 21.67
N LEU A 182 -15.37 8.80 20.50
CA LEU A 182 -14.04 9.40 20.32
C LEU A 182 -14.00 10.91 20.05
N ALA A 183 -15.15 11.58 19.89
CA ALA A 183 -15.18 13.03 19.70
C ALA A 183 -14.73 13.81 20.96
N ILE A 184 -14.67 13.18 22.13
CA ILE A 184 -14.39 13.85 23.41
C ILE A 184 -12.89 13.80 23.79
N GLN A 185 -12.07 12.93 23.18
CA GLN A 185 -10.65 12.79 23.56
C GLN A 185 -9.62 13.28 22.53
N SER A 186 -10.02 13.83 21.39
CA SER A 186 -9.07 14.34 20.37
C SER A 186 -8.29 15.61 20.81
N GLY A 187 -8.46 16.06 22.05
CA GLY A 187 -7.72 17.19 22.63
C GLY A 187 -6.30 16.87 23.11
N ARG A 188 -5.87 15.62 23.16
CA ARG A 188 -4.50 15.30 23.53
C ARG A 188 -3.59 15.31 22.30
N LYS A 189 -3.04 16.48 21.99
CA LYS A 189 -1.91 16.64 21.08
C LYS A 189 -0.75 15.75 21.57
N HIS A 190 -0.46 14.65 20.89
CA HIS A 190 0.81 13.97 21.04
C HIS A 190 1.92 14.90 20.54
N ARG A 191 2.45 15.68 21.44
CA ARG A 191 3.63 16.51 21.19
C ARG A 191 4.83 15.56 21.18
N TRP A 192 5.35 15.23 20.01
CA TRP A 192 6.65 14.60 19.88
C TRP A 192 7.68 15.54 20.54
N LYS A 193 8.09 15.22 21.76
CA LYS A 193 9.26 15.85 22.37
C LYS A 193 10.46 15.17 21.73
N LEU A 194 11.06 15.82 20.74
CA LEU A 194 12.44 15.54 20.36
C LEU A 194 13.27 15.76 21.64
N ARG A 195 13.84 14.69 22.19
CA ARG A 195 14.89 14.84 23.20
C ARG A 195 16.05 15.56 22.55
N PRO A 196 16.53 16.67 23.08
CA PRO A 196 17.80 17.22 22.63
C PRO A 196 18.87 16.16 22.88
N ALA A 197 19.76 15.97 21.90
CA ALA A 197 20.96 15.15 22.08
C ALA A 197 21.73 15.75 23.26
N SER A 198 21.76 15.03 24.39
CA SER A 198 22.60 15.39 25.50
C SER A 198 24.04 15.13 25.09
N GLN A 199 24.81 16.21 24.96
CA GLN A 199 26.25 16.18 25.08
C GLN A 199 26.54 15.78 26.52
N ASP A 200 26.95 14.56 26.77
CA ASP A 200 27.69 14.21 27.98
C ASP A 200 28.90 13.37 27.61
N VAL A 201 30.00 14.05 27.75
CA VAL A 201 31.36 13.59 27.60
C VAL A 201 31.73 12.78 28.87
N VAL A 202 32.21 11.58 28.59
CA VAL A 202 33.23 10.80 29.32
C VAL A 202 33.66 11.31 30.69
N ALA A 203 33.44 10.48 31.72
CA ALA A 203 34.44 10.23 32.78
C ALA A 203 34.00 9.04 33.68
N GLY A 204 34.89 8.10 33.94
CA GLY A 204 34.88 7.24 35.13
C GLY A 204 34.48 5.79 34.89
N ALA A 205 35.47 4.94 34.63
CA ALA A 205 35.38 3.49 34.77
C ALA A 205 35.31 3.12 36.25
N GLU A 206 34.28 2.38 36.67
CA GLU A 206 34.31 1.54 37.86
C GLU A 206 33.72 0.16 37.52
N GLU A 207 34.39 -0.87 38.01
CA GLU A 207 34.15 -2.29 37.73
C GLU A 207 32.83 -2.79 38.35
N PRO A 208 32.21 -3.87 37.81
CA PRO A 208 30.92 -4.33 38.24
C PRO A 208 31.00 -5.25 39.45
N GLU A 209 30.29 -4.90 40.53
CA GLU A 209 29.94 -5.82 41.58
C GLU A 209 28.80 -6.74 41.18
N SER A 210 29.05 -8.04 41.48
CA SER A 210 28.14 -9.16 41.75
C SER A 210 26.82 -9.29 40.97
N VAL A 211 26.79 -10.38 40.24
CA VAL A 211 25.60 -11.03 39.67
C VAL A 211 24.60 -11.35 40.77
N GLY A 212 23.56 -10.54 40.86
CA GLY A 212 22.34 -10.85 41.60
C GLY A 212 21.40 -11.69 40.75
N GLU A 213 20.81 -12.70 41.33
CA GLU A 213 19.82 -13.61 40.75
C GLU A 213 18.78 -12.86 39.92
N ILE A 214 18.70 -13.20 38.61
CA ILE A 214 17.61 -12.78 37.74
C ILE A 214 16.37 -13.57 38.21
N ALA A 215 15.55 -12.91 39.01
CA ALA A 215 14.22 -13.40 39.30
C ALA A 215 13.42 -13.46 38.00
N ASP A 216 12.93 -14.65 37.71
CA ASP A 216 12.01 -15.00 36.61
C ASP A 216 10.75 -14.12 36.69
N ARG A 217 10.76 -12.96 36.00
CA ARG A 217 9.64 -12.00 35.92
C ARG A 217 9.08 -11.91 34.53
N ASP A 218 8.90 -13.02 33.88
CA ASP A 218 8.15 -13.06 32.61
C ASP A 218 7.19 -14.25 32.51
N ALA A 219 6.40 -14.42 33.59
CA ALA A 219 5.08 -14.97 33.41
C ALA A 219 4.19 -13.84 32.92
N CYS A 220 4.25 -13.55 31.62
CA CYS A 220 3.27 -12.72 30.96
C CYS A 220 1.92 -13.45 31.09
N ASP A 221 1.09 -12.95 31.99
CA ASP A 221 -0.26 -13.45 32.22
C ASP A 221 -1.05 -13.30 30.91
N PRO A 222 -1.39 -14.38 30.17
CA PRO A 222 -2.11 -14.28 28.89
C PRO A 222 -3.57 -13.85 29.08
N ALA A 223 -4.00 -13.58 30.32
CA ALA A 223 -5.37 -13.21 30.67
C ALA A 223 -5.56 -11.71 30.97
N ALA A 224 -4.55 -10.87 30.84
CA ALA A 224 -4.79 -9.43 30.78
C ALA A 224 -5.53 -9.14 29.47
N ALA A 225 -6.86 -9.25 29.48
CA ALA A 225 -7.75 -8.89 28.38
C ALA A 225 -7.37 -7.45 27.97
N ALA A 226 -6.72 -7.32 26.80
CA ALA A 226 -6.39 -6.02 26.25
C ALA A 226 -7.69 -5.21 26.19
N ASP A 227 -7.66 -4.00 26.75
CA ASP A 227 -8.79 -3.08 26.68
C ASP A 227 -9.24 -2.99 25.21
N PRO A 228 -10.48 -3.36 24.87
CA PRO A 228 -10.97 -3.37 23.49
C PRO A 228 -10.82 -2.03 22.81
N ASP A 229 -10.83 -0.93 23.59
CA ASP A 229 -10.64 0.42 23.09
C ASP A 229 -9.18 0.69 22.71
N SER A 230 -8.23 0.16 23.48
CA SER A 230 -6.78 0.25 23.18
C SER A 230 -6.42 -0.49 21.88
N ASP A 231 -6.96 -1.69 21.68
CA ASP A 231 -6.68 -2.48 20.46
C ASP A 231 -7.29 -1.81 19.21
N TYR A 232 -8.47 -1.19 19.35
CA TYR A 232 -9.08 -0.41 18.26
C TYR A 232 -8.24 0.81 17.88
N ASP A 233 -7.77 1.57 18.85
CA ASP A 233 -6.97 2.78 18.60
C ASP A 233 -5.64 2.44 17.93
N LEU A 234 -5.01 1.33 18.33
CA LEU A 234 -3.81 0.82 17.67
C LEU A 234 -4.11 0.34 16.24
N THR A 235 -5.19 -0.38 16.04
CA THR A 235 -5.63 -0.82 14.70
C THR A 235 -5.92 0.38 13.81
N ALA A 236 -6.59 1.41 14.32
CA ALA A 236 -6.88 2.64 13.59
C ALA A 236 -5.59 3.40 13.20
N ALA A 237 -4.62 3.46 14.10
CA ALA A 237 -3.33 4.07 13.81
C ALA A 237 -2.56 3.31 12.72
N LEU A 238 -2.55 1.98 12.78
CA LEU A 238 -1.94 1.13 11.76
C LEU A 238 -2.61 1.29 10.40
N ILE A 239 -3.94 1.30 10.33
CA ILE A 239 -4.68 1.49 9.07
C ILE A 239 -4.34 2.84 8.44
N LYS A 240 -4.30 3.93 9.24
CA LYS A 240 -3.96 5.27 8.73
C LYS A 240 -2.52 5.32 8.20
N ALA A 241 -1.56 4.83 8.96
CA ALA A 241 -0.16 4.80 8.55
C ALA A 241 0.01 4.00 7.26
N ARG A 242 -0.65 2.83 7.20
CA ARG A 242 -0.59 1.94 6.07
C ARG A 242 -1.23 2.50 4.80
N THR A 243 -2.34 3.23 4.94
CA THR A 243 -2.98 3.90 3.81
C THR A 243 -2.02 4.91 3.16
N ILE A 244 -1.36 5.75 3.97
CA ILE A 244 -0.40 6.74 3.48
C ILE A 244 0.80 6.06 2.81
N GLU A 245 1.37 5.04 3.45
CA GLU A 245 2.52 4.31 2.91
C GLU A 245 2.19 3.62 1.58
N ARG A 246 1.05 2.95 1.50
CA ARG A 246 0.56 2.30 0.29
C ARG A 246 0.35 3.28 -0.87
N ASP A 247 -0.30 4.41 -0.61
CA ASP A 247 -0.58 5.41 -1.65
C ASP A 247 0.74 6.01 -2.16
N PHE A 248 1.73 6.23 -1.29
CA PHE A 248 3.07 6.62 -1.72
C PHE A 248 3.78 5.52 -2.51
N ARG A 249 3.63 4.25 -2.14
CA ARG A 249 4.15 3.13 -2.93
C ARG A 249 3.51 3.06 -4.31
N PHE A 250 2.21 3.29 -4.42
CA PHE A 250 1.55 3.39 -5.73
C PHE A 250 2.13 4.52 -6.58
N VAL A 251 2.36 5.70 -6.01
CA VAL A 251 3.06 6.79 -6.70
C VAL A 251 4.47 6.37 -7.11
N GLU A 252 5.22 5.71 -6.23
CA GLU A 252 6.61 5.28 -6.49
C GLU A 252 6.74 4.27 -7.63
N GLN A 253 5.80 3.33 -7.75
CA GLN A 253 5.83 2.29 -8.78
C GLN A 253 5.24 2.73 -10.13
N CYS A 254 4.57 3.89 -10.18
CA CYS A 254 4.00 4.46 -11.40
C CYS A 254 5.00 5.33 -12.16
N ASP A 255 4.75 5.54 -13.44
CA ASP A 255 5.55 6.40 -14.31
C ASP A 255 5.07 7.85 -14.24
N ALA A 256 3.78 8.09 -13.91
CA ALA A 256 3.18 9.40 -13.76
C ALA A 256 2.01 9.41 -12.77
N VAL A 257 1.53 10.62 -12.47
CA VAL A 257 0.32 10.86 -11.67
C VAL A 257 -0.68 11.68 -12.47
N ILE A 258 -1.94 11.24 -12.49
CA ILE A 258 -3.06 12.05 -12.96
C ILE A 258 -3.84 12.52 -11.72
N ALA A 259 -3.87 13.83 -11.50
CA ALA A 259 -4.57 14.44 -10.38
C ALA A 259 -5.88 15.09 -10.85
N ILE A 260 -7.03 14.53 -10.43
CA ILE A 260 -8.35 15.12 -10.68
C ILE A 260 -8.73 15.97 -9.47
N TYR A 261 -8.44 17.27 -9.53
CA TYR A 261 -8.59 18.18 -8.40
C TYR A 261 -9.67 19.26 -8.70
N LEU A 262 -10.92 18.82 -8.67
CA LEU A 262 -12.11 19.63 -9.01
C LEU A 262 -12.79 20.22 -7.76
N THR A 263 -12.02 20.64 -6.77
CA THR A 263 -12.50 21.34 -5.56
C THR A 263 -11.52 22.44 -5.16
N GLU A 264 -12.02 23.57 -4.67
CA GLU A 264 -11.17 24.62 -4.11
C GLU A 264 -10.63 24.26 -2.71
N LYS A 265 -11.23 23.26 -2.07
CA LYS A 265 -10.77 22.83 -0.75
C LYS A 265 -9.42 22.12 -0.86
N VAL A 266 -8.49 22.55 0.00
CA VAL A 266 -7.18 21.92 0.08
C VAL A 266 -7.33 20.46 0.50
N SER A 267 -6.80 19.57 -0.33
CA SER A 267 -6.67 18.13 -0.02
C SER A 267 -5.22 17.82 0.31
N PRO A 268 -4.87 17.62 1.59
CA PRO A 268 -3.51 17.31 1.98
C PRO A 268 -2.98 16.01 1.34
N GLY A 269 -3.86 15.02 1.12
CA GLY A 269 -3.50 13.77 0.47
C GLY A 269 -3.05 13.99 -0.98
N VAL A 270 -3.88 14.65 -1.79
CA VAL A 270 -3.53 14.96 -3.19
C VAL A 270 -2.24 15.78 -3.27
N LEU A 271 -2.09 16.81 -2.41
CA LEU A 271 -0.86 17.61 -2.41
C LEU A 271 0.38 16.77 -2.03
N ALA A 272 0.26 15.87 -1.08
CA ALA A 272 1.36 14.98 -0.70
C ALA A 272 1.75 14.03 -1.84
N GLU A 273 0.77 13.45 -2.54
CA GLU A 273 0.96 12.53 -3.65
C GLU A 273 1.60 13.23 -4.86
N VAL A 274 1.09 14.39 -5.29
CA VAL A 274 1.67 15.15 -6.41
C VAL A 274 3.06 15.68 -6.08
N THR A 275 3.29 16.14 -4.84
CA THR A 275 4.62 16.56 -4.40
C THR A 275 5.60 15.39 -4.36
N ARG A 276 5.12 14.19 -3.96
CA ARG A 276 5.94 12.96 -4.00
C ARG A 276 6.33 12.61 -5.42
N ALA A 277 5.38 12.64 -6.36
CA ALA A 277 5.63 12.40 -7.78
C ALA A 277 6.66 13.39 -8.34
N HIS A 278 6.46 14.69 -8.11
CA HIS A 278 7.39 15.74 -8.54
C HIS A 278 8.81 15.52 -8.02
N ARG A 279 8.98 15.19 -6.73
CA ARG A 279 10.30 14.88 -6.14
C ARG A 279 10.97 13.64 -6.76
N LEU A 280 10.19 12.72 -7.29
CA LEU A 280 10.65 11.55 -8.02
C LEU A 280 10.83 11.82 -9.52
N GLN A 281 10.72 13.09 -9.93
CA GLN A 281 10.83 13.52 -11.32
C GLN A 281 9.82 12.84 -12.26
N LYS A 282 8.63 12.53 -11.74
CA LYS A 282 7.54 11.93 -12.51
C LYS A 282 6.58 12.99 -12.99
N PRO A 283 6.09 12.90 -14.24
CA PRO A 283 5.08 13.79 -14.75
C PRO A 283 3.82 13.81 -13.89
N VAL A 284 3.28 15.01 -13.66
CA VAL A 284 2.01 15.23 -12.96
C VAL A 284 1.05 15.96 -13.89
N PHE A 285 -0.01 15.29 -14.30
CA PHE A 285 -1.07 15.83 -15.14
C PHE A 285 -2.26 16.20 -14.27
N MET A 286 -2.60 17.48 -14.18
CA MET A 286 -3.58 17.97 -13.21
C MET A 286 -4.81 18.61 -13.88
N VAL A 287 -5.99 18.09 -13.55
CA VAL A 287 -7.26 18.75 -13.86
C VAL A 287 -7.57 19.73 -12.72
N TYR A 288 -7.43 21.02 -12.99
CA TYR A 288 -7.60 22.07 -11.99
C TYR A 288 -8.16 23.35 -12.60
N PRO A 289 -9.49 23.56 -12.53
CA PRO A 289 -10.14 24.70 -13.18
C PRO A 289 -10.01 26.03 -12.41
N PHE A 290 -9.35 26.04 -11.25
CA PHE A 290 -9.27 27.20 -10.37
C PHE A 290 -7.98 27.99 -10.59
N ARG A 291 -7.86 29.12 -9.86
CA ARG A 291 -6.64 29.92 -9.88
C ARG A 291 -5.45 29.11 -9.34
N LYS A 292 -4.43 28.96 -10.17
CA LYS A 292 -3.21 28.22 -9.84
C LYS A 292 -2.34 29.05 -8.89
N SER A 293 -1.77 28.38 -7.89
CA SER A 293 -0.71 28.98 -7.07
C SER A 293 0.65 28.63 -7.65
N PRO A 294 1.69 29.44 -7.42
CA PRO A 294 3.05 29.11 -7.88
C PRO A 294 3.54 27.74 -7.42
N PHE A 295 3.10 27.26 -6.26
CA PHE A 295 3.45 25.93 -5.75
C PHE A 295 2.80 24.80 -6.56
N LEU A 296 1.59 25.00 -7.06
CA LEU A 296 0.95 24.02 -7.94
C LEU A 296 1.56 24.05 -9.35
N GLU A 297 1.90 25.26 -9.83
CA GLU A 297 2.56 25.43 -11.14
C GLU A 297 3.94 24.76 -11.17
N ASP A 298 4.66 24.75 -10.05
CA ASP A 298 5.96 24.08 -9.92
C ASP A 298 5.85 22.57 -9.99
N VAL A 299 4.82 21.96 -9.36
CA VAL A 299 4.70 20.51 -9.25
C VAL A 299 3.99 19.84 -10.43
N ALA A 300 3.17 20.57 -11.18
CA ALA A 300 2.42 19.99 -12.29
C ALA A 300 3.11 20.19 -13.65
N THR A 301 3.24 19.08 -14.38
CA THR A 301 3.80 19.10 -15.74
C THR A 301 2.81 19.68 -16.75
N HIS A 302 1.52 19.41 -16.55
CA HIS A 302 0.47 19.91 -17.42
C HIS A 302 -0.82 20.16 -16.64
N PHE A 303 -1.55 21.22 -17.02
CA PHE A 303 -2.87 21.53 -16.49
C PHE A 303 -3.94 21.46 -17.57
N ALA A 304 -5.11 20.95 -17.19
CA ALA A 304 -6.33 21.09 -17.96
C ALA A 304 -7.42 21.69 -17.07
N ASP A 305 -8.33 22.47 -17.67
CA ASP A 305 -9.42 23.10 -16.93
C ASP A 305 -10.60 22.16 -16.73
N ASP A 306 -10.67 21.07 -17.51
CA ASP A 306 -11.69 20.03 -17.41
C ASP A 306 -11.16 18.64 -17.77
N LEU A 307 -11.99 17.64 -17.49
CA LEU A 307 -11.64 16.24 -17.73
C LEU A 307 -11.53 15.89 -19.21
N ASP A 308 -12.38 16.49 -20.06
CA ASP A 308 -12.41 16.17 -21.49
C ASP A 308 -11.13 16.70 -22.16
N SER A 309 -10.71 17.92 -21.85
CA SER A 309 -9.45 18.49 -22.29
C SER A 309 -8.25 17.66 -21.84
N MET A 310 -8.26 17.19 -20.58
CA MET A 310 -7.23 16.30 -20.09
C MET A 310 -7.20 14.98 -20.86
N MET A 311 -8.35 14.37 -21.12
CA MET A 311 -8.43 13.11 -21.87
C MET A 311 -7.92 13.25 -23.30
N VAL A 312 -8.20 14.39 -23.95
CA VAL A 312 -7.64 14.69 -25.29
C VAL A 312 -6.12 14.75 -25.23
N TYR A 313 -5.57 15.46 -24.27
CA TYR A 313 -4.12 15.59 -24.07
C TYR A 313 -3.47 14.23 -23.78
N LEU A 314 -4.03 13.45 -22.86
CA LEU A 314 -3.48 12.14 -22.48
C LEU A 314 -3.47 11.15 -23.66
N ARG A 315 -4.49 11.16 -24.54
CA ARG A 315 -4.49 10.35 -25.75
C ARG A 315 -3.38 10.72 -26.72
N GLN A 316 -3.02 12.02 -26.79
CA GLN A 316 -1.95 12.49 -27.67
C GLN A 316 -0.58 12.01 -27.17
N ILE A 317 -0.36 12.04 -25.85
CA ILE A 317 0.95 11.72 -25.26
C ILE A 317 1.12 10.25 -24.88
N ALA A 318 0.05 9.45 -24.83
CA ALA A 318 0.10 8.07 -24.30
C ALA A 318 1.20 7.21 -24.95
N ASN A 319 1.44 7.40 -26.27
CA ASN A 319 2.44 6.67 -27.04
C ASN A 319 3.67 7.51 -27.41
N ASP A 320 3.82 8.73 -26.86
CA ASP A 320 4.93 9.63 -27.19
C ASP A 320 5.99 9.58 -26.09
N GLU A 321 7.09 8.88 -26.36
CA GLU A 321 8.19 8.72 -25.40
C GLU A 321 8.77 10.04 -24.87
N TYR A 322 8.66 11.14 -25.62
CA TYR A 322 9.21 12.43 -25.22
C TYR A 322 8.61 12.94 -23.89
N TYR A 323 7.32 12.70 -23.66
CA TYR A 323 6.61 13.17 -22.47
C TYR A 323 6.83 12.29 -21.22
N TRP A 324 7.49 11.14 -21.38
CA TRP A 324 7.66 10.15 -20.32
C TRP A 324 9.13 10.00 -19.85
N ARG A 325 10.00 10.87 -20.34
CA ARG A 325 11.44 10.89 -19.98
C ARG A 325 11.74 11.82 -18.86
#